data_7ca0354279dca49c67e56b59485f7991
#
_entry.id   7ca0354279dca49c67e56b59485f7991
#
_cell.length_a   1.000
_cell.length_b   1.000
_cell.length_c   1.000
_cell.angle_alpha   90.00
_cell.angle_beta   90.00
_cell.angle_gamma   90.00
#
_symmetry.space_group_name_H-M   'P 1'
#
loop_
_entity.id
_entity.type
_entity.pdbx_description
1 polymer ?
#
loop_
_entity_poly.entity_id
_entity_poly.type
_entity_poly.pdbx_seq_one_letter_code
_entity_poly.pdbx_strand_id
1 'polypeptide(L)'
;MEIADVTMVDVLRAVADPIRLRIVQVLADGKPHGKCGEHWDFGVHKSTMTHHFRTLREAGLTRTVVTGRTHTIELRRAELDARFPGLIDALIAGSQETASASMSSFSRTAD
;
A
#
# COMPACT_ATOMS: atom_id res chain seq x y z
N MET A 1 6.28 -3.95 -14.30
CA MET A 1 6.98 -2.65 -14.41
C MET A 1 8.38 -2.76 -13.84
N GLU A 2 9.35 -2.29 -14.56
CA GLU A 2 10.73 -2.24 -14.09
C GLU A 2 10.87 -1.19 -12.99
N ILE A 3 11.66 -1.50 -11.96
CA ILE A 3 11.83 -0.56 -10.85
C ILE A 3 12.44 0.78 -11.31
N ALA A 4 13.24 0.75 -12.35
CA ALA A 4 13.84 1.96 -12.92
C ALA A 4 12.80 2.92 -13.50
N ASP A 5 11.63 2.40 -13.89
CA ASP A 5 10.54 3.21 -14.44
C ASP A 5 9.58 3.75 -13.39
N VAL A 6 9.75 3.32 -12.13
CA VAL A 6 8.92 3.78 -11.03
C VAL A 6 9.36 5.18 -10.61
N THR A 7 8.43 6.13 -10.57
CA THR A 7 8.75 7.51 -10.20
C THR A 7 8.26 7.81 -8.78
N MET A 8 8.97 8.71 -8.10
CA MET A 8 8.58 9.16 -6.77
C MET A 8 7.18 9.78 -6.79
N VAL A 9 6.86 10.54 -7.82
CA VAL A 9 5.54 11.19 -7.91
C VAL A 9 4.43 10.15 -7.99
N ASP A 10 4.60 9.12 -8.81
CA ASP A 10 3.61 8.06 -8.93
C ASP A 10 3.43 7.29 -7.63
N VAL A 11 4.54 7.00 -6.95
CA VAL A 11 4.51 6.35 -5.63
C VAL A 11 3.74 7.21 -4.63
N LEU A 12 4.07 8.50 -4.56
CA LEU A 12 3.41 9.39 -3.61
C LEU A 12 1.91 9.54 -3.91
N ARG A 13 1.54 9.61 -5.19
CA ARG A 13 0.12 9.65 -5.56
C ARG A 13 -0.61 8.38 -5.15
N ALA A 14 0.02 7.24 -5.36
CA ALA A 14 -0.60 5.96 -5.04
C ALA A 14 -0.85 5.80 -3.55
N VAL A 15 0.05 6.30 -2.71
CA VAL A 15 -0.09 6.18 -1.25
C VAL A 15 -0.84 7.36 -0.61
N ALA A 16 -1.23 8.35 -1.40
CA ALA A 16 -1.98 9.52 -0.91
C ALA A 16 -3.48 9.21 -0.80
N ASP A 17 -3.81 8.08 -0.22
CA ASP A 17 -5.15 7.61 0.05
C ASP A 17 -5.09 6.76 1.32
N PRO A 18 -5.98 6.97 2.30
CA PRO A 18 -5.90 6.25 3.57
C PRO A 18 -5.92 4.73 3.43
N ILE A 19 -6.74 4.20 2.52
CA ILE A 19 -6.82 2.76 2.31
C ILE A 19 -5.54 2.24 1.67
N ARG A 20 -5.05 2.91 0.63
CA ARG A 20 -3.83 2.49 -0.06
C ARG A 20 -2.61 2.58 0.85
N LEU A 21 -2.53 3.62 1.67
CA LEU A 21 -1.46 3.74 2.64
C LEU A 21 -1.51 2.57 3.64
N ARG A 22 -2.69 2.20 4.09
CA ARG A 22 -2.88 1.07 4.99
C ARG A 22 -2.48 -0.25 4.33
N ILE A 23 -2.81 -0.42 3.05
CA ILE A 23 -2.39 -1.62 2.30
C ILE A 23 -0.86 -1.73 2.29
N VAL A 24 -0.17 -0.63 2.01
CA VAL A 24 1.30 -0.61 2.03
C VAL A 24 1.83 -1.01 3.40
N GLN A 25 1.21 -0.52 4.47
CA GLN A 25 1.60 -0.87 5.83
C GLN A 25 1.44 -2.38 6.09
N VAL A 26 0.33 -2.96 5.66
CA VAL A 26 0.09 -4.41 5.82
C VAL A 26 1.12 -5.22 5.05
N LEU A 27 1.48 -4.77 3.84
CA LEU A 27 2.43 -5.47 2.97
C LEU A 27 3.89 -5.15 3.27
N ALA A 28 4.16 -4.35 4.29
CA ALA A 28 5.52 -3.84 4.56
C ALA A 28 6.52 -4.92 4.95
N ASP A 29 6.04 -6.11 5.36
CA ASP A 29 6.91 -7.24 5.66
C ASP A 29 7.58 -7.83 4.40
N GLY A 30 7.17 -7.38 3.21
CA GLY A 30 7.70 -7.86 1.94
C GLY A 30 7.26 -9.27 1.56
N LYS A 31 6.35 -9.86 2.33
CA LYS A 31 5.88 -11.22 2.11
C LYS A 31 4.59 -11.23 1.28
N PRO A 32 4.31 -12.33 0.56
CA PRO A 32 3.05 -12.48 -0.13
C PRO A 32 1.87 -12.55 0.83
N HIS A 33 0.78 -11.88 0.47
CA HIS A 33 -0.47 -11.90 1.22
C HIS A 33 -1.61 -12.22 0.27
N GLY A 34 -2.57 -13.02 0.73
CA GLY A 34 -3.78 -13.26 -0.04
C GLY A 34 -4.59 -11.97 -0.19
N LYS A 35 -5.38 -11.89 -1.25
CA LYS A 35 -6.20 -10.70 -1.54
C LYS A 35 -7.56 -10.73 -0.81
N CYS A 36 -7.82 -11.75 -0.02
CA CYS A 36 -9.04 -11.89 0.76
C CYS A 36 -8.66 -12.05 2.22
N GLY A 37 -9.57 -11.66 3.10
CA GLY A 37 -9.38 -11.84 4.54
C GLY A 37 -9.68 -10.58 5.33
N GLU A 38 -9.64 -10.73 6.64
CA GLU A 38 -10.04 -9.68 7.57
C GLU A 38 -9.17 -8.45 7.50
N HIS A 39 -7.88 -8.63 7.21
CA HIS A 39 -6.96 -7.49 7.15
C HIS A 39 -7.24 -6.56 5.95
N TRP A 40 -8.11 -6.96 5.04
CA TRP A 40 -8.55 -6.13 3.91
C TRP A 40 -9.96 -5.57 4.11
N ASP A 41 -10.54 -5.74 5.28
CA ASP A 41 -11.87 -5.23 5.57
C ASP A 41 -11.81 -3.78 5.99
N PHE A 42 -11.91 -2.89 5.00
CA PHE A 42 -11.92 -1.44 5.22
C PHE A 42 -13.32 -0.83 5.05
N GLY A 43 -14.34 -1.68 5.05
CA GLY A 43 -15.72 -1.21 4.92
C GLY A 43 -16.10 -0.74 3.51
N VAL A 44 -15.35 -1.18 2.50
CA VAL A 44 -15.63 -0.82 1.10
C VAL A 44 -15.90 -2.09 0.29
N HIS A 45 -16.50 -1.90 -0.88
CA HIS A 45 -16.80 -3.02 -1.79
C HIS A 45 -15.53 -3.67 -2.32
N LYS A 46 -15.64 -4.95 -2.71
CA LYS A 46 -14.53 -5.68 -3.33
C LYS A 46 -14.03 -4.98 -4.59
N SER A 47 -14.92 -4.41 -5.38
CA SER A 47 -14.53 -3.68 -6.58
C SER A 47 -13.66 -2.47 -6.26
N THR A 48 -13.97 -1.78 -5.16
CA THR A 48 -13.16 -0.66 -4.68
C THR A 48 -11.78 -1.14 -4.23
N MET A 49 -11.73 -2.23 -3.48
CA MET A 49 -10.45 -2.82 -3.08
C MET A 49 -9.61 -3.25 -4.28
N THR A 50 -10.26 -3.87 -5.27
CA THR A 50 -9.58 -4.26 -6.51
C THR A 50 -8.97 -3.05 -7.20
N HIS A 51 -9.69 -1.94 -7.23
CA HIS A 51 -9.19 -0.69 -7.80
C HIS A 51 -7.95 -0.20 -7.03
N HIS A 52 -7.98 -0.24 -5.71
CA HIS A 52 -6.83 0.17 -4.89
C HIS A 52 -5.61 -0.72 -5.13
N PHE A 53 -5.80 -2.03 -5.19
CA PHE A 53 -4.70 -2.96 -5.50
C PHE A 53 -4.12 -2.67 -6.87
N ARG A 54 -4.97 -2.40 -7.86
CA ARG A 54 -4.53 -2.07 -9.22
C ARG A 54 -3.73 -0.78 -9.25
N THR A 55 -4.20 0.25 -8.56
CA THR A 55 -3.51 1.55 -8.51
C THR A 55 -2.10 1.39 -7.95
N LEU A 56 -1.95 0.62 -6.87
CA LEU A 56 -0.64 0.36 -6.27
C LEU A 56 0.27 -0.43 -7.23
N ARG A 57 -0.29 -1.42 -7.93
CA ARG A 57 0.47 -2.22 -8.89
C ARG A 57 0.93 -1.37 -10.07
N GLU A 58 0.06 -0.57 -10.62
CA GLU A 58 0.38 0.29 -11.75
C GLU A 58 1.40 1.36 -11.41
N ALA A 59 1.44 1.80 -10.16
CA ALA A 59 2.46 2.73 -9.68
C ALA A 59 3.81 2.06 -9.42
N GLY A 60 3.86 0.72 -9.46
CA GLY A 60 5.11 -0.01 -9.27
C GLY A 60 5.42 -0.38 -7.82
N LEU A 61 4.45 -0.23 -6.91
CA LEU A 61 4.66 -0.54 -5.50
C LEU A 61 4.49 -2.02 -5.18
N THR A 62 3.58 -2.69 -5.88
CA THR A 62 3.25 -4.08 -5.59
C THR A 62 3.36 -4.94 -6.83
N ARG A 63 3.39 -6.24 -6.62
CA ARG A 63 3.27 -7.22 -7.68
C ARG A 63 2.32 -8.34 -7.25
N THR A 64 1.67 -8.94 -8.23
CA THR A 64 0.85 -10.13 -8.00
C THR A 64 1.72 -11.35 -8.24
N VAL A 65 1.67 -12.30 -7.31
CA VAL A 65 2.38 -13.56 -7.42
C VAL A 65 1.34 -14.67 -7.62
N VAL A 66 1.52 -15.46 -8.65
CA VAL A 66 0.63 -16.58 -8.97
C VAL A 66 1.38 -17.87 -8.71
N THR A 67 0.84 -18.70 -7.83
CA THR A 67 1.38 -20.02 -7.52
C THR A 67 0.24 -21.03 -7.66
N GLY A 68 0.22 -21.77 -8.77
CA GLY A 68 -0.89 -22.64 -9.07
C GLY A 68 -2.18 -21.83 -9.23
N ARG A 69 -3.16 -22.09 -8.37
CA ARG A 69 -4.44 -21.37 -8.37
C ARG A 69 -4.46 -20.22 -7.37
N THR A 70 -3.37 -20.03 -6.64
CA THR A 70 -3.29 -19.02 -5.59
C THR A 70 -2.74 -17.73 -6.16
N HIS A 71 -3.46 -16.65 -5.94
CA HIS A 71 -3.03 -15.30 -6.30
C HIS A 71 -2.76 -14.52 -5.02
N THR A 72 -1.53 -14.03 -4.88
CA THR A 72 -1.14 -13.22 -3.73
C THR A 72 -0.58 -11.89 -4.20
N ILE A 73 -0.50 -10.94 -3.28
CA ILE A 73 0.06 -9.62 -3.54
C ILE A 73 1.19 -9.39 -2.56
N GLU A 74 2.27 -8.77 -3.02
CA GLU A 74 3.38 -8.41 -2.15
C GLU A 74 3.90 -7.01 -2.50
N LEU A 75 4.44 -6.33 -1.51
CA LEU A 75 5.15 -5.07 -1.72
C LEU A 75 6.51 -5.39 -2.32
N ARG A 76 6.94 -4.61 -3.29
CA ARG A 76 8.27 -4.75 -3.89
C ARG A 76 9.31 -4.11 -2.98
N ARG A 77 9.37 -4.60 -1.73
CA ARG A 77 10.08 -3.95 -0.63
C ARG A 77 11.56 -3.73 -0.92
N ALA A 78 12.27 -4.79 -1.34
CA ALA A 78 13.70 -4.69 -1.58
C ALA A 78 14.02 -3.73 -2.72
N GLU A 79 13.25 -3.78 -3.79
CA GLU A 79 13.43 -2.91 -4.94
C GLU A 79 13.11 -1.45 -4.61
N LEU A 80 12.04 -1.23 -3.83
CA LEU A 80 11.66 0.12 -3.41
C LEU A 80 12.67 0.70 -2.43
N ASP A 81 13.19 -0.10 -1.51
CA ASP A 81 14.22 0.36 -0.57
C ASP A 81 15.51 0.76 -1.29
N ALA A 82 15.86 0.02 -2.35
CA ALA A 82 17.04 0.35 -3.15
C ALA A 82 16.82 1.61 -3.99
N ARG A 83 15.63 1.76 -4.56
CA ARG A 83 15.30 2.89 -5.44
C ARG A 83 15.04 4.18 -4.66
N PHE A 84 14.33 4.07 -3.53
CA PHE A 84 13.95 5.20 -2.69
C PHE A 84 14.31 4.88 -1.23
N PRO A 85 15.60 4.99 -0.86
CA PRO A 85 16.04 4.63 0.50
C PRO A 85 15.28 5.37 1.59
N GLY A 86 14.74 4.62 2.54
CA GLY A 86 14.04 5.19 3.69
C GLY A 86 12.59 5.56 3.46
N LEU A 87 12.11 5.54 2.21
CA LEU A 87 10.74 5.98 1.91
C LEU A 87 9.70 5.08 2.55
N ILE A 88 9.82 3.76 2.36
CA ILE A 88 8.84 2.81 2.89
C ILE A 88 8.82 2.86 4.42
N ASP A 89 9.99 2.89 5.05
CA ASP A 89 10.06 3.01 6.51
C ASP A 89 9.39 4.28 7.02
N ALA A 90 9.57 5.39 6.31
CA ALA A 90 8.92 6.66 6.66
C ALA A 90 7.40 6.57 6.50
N LEU A 91 6.93 5.93 5.45
CA LEU A 91 5.49 5.75 5.22
C LEU A 91 4.86 4.87 6.32
N ILE A 92 5.55 3.83 6.73
CA ILE A 92 5.06 2.95 7.80
C ILE A 92 4.99 3.72 9.13
N ALA A 93 6.06 4.42 9.49
CA ALA A 93 6.12 5.20 10.72
C ALA A 93 5.07 6.30 10.75
N GLY A 94 4.94 7.04 9.65
CA GLY A 94 3.95 8.09 9.53
C GLY A 94 2.53 7.57 9.56
N SER A 95 2.31 6.41 8.92
CA SER A 95 1.00 5.77 8.92
C SER A 95 0.59 5.32 10.33
N GLN A 96 1.53 4.78 11.10
CA GLN A 96 1.28 4.36 12.47
C GLN A 96 0.97 5.54 13.38
N GLU A 97 1.72 6.62 13.26
CA GLU A 97 1.47 7.86 13.99
C GLU A 97 0.10 8.42 13.63
N THR A 98 -0.21 8.47 12.34
CA THR A 98 -1.49 8.95 11.87
C THR A 98 -2.62 8.07 12.39
N ALA A 99 -2.43 6.75 12.43
CA ALA A 99 -3.43 5.83 12.94
C ALA A 99 -3.73 6.06 14.42
N SER A 100 -2.71 6.37 15.23
CA SER A 100 -2.90 6.63 16.65
C SER A 100 -3.52 7.99 16.92
N ALA A 101 -3.28 8.97 16.06
CA ALA A 101 -3.78 10.34 16.21
C ALA A 101 -4.92 10.67 15.26
N SER A 102 -5.21 9.81 14.30
CA SER A 102 -6.04 10.13 13.15
C SER A 102 -7.48 10.45 13.47
N MET A 103 -8.05 9.82 14.47
CA MET A 103 -9.44 10.09 14.81
C MET A 103 -9.62 11.54 15.20
N SER A 104 -8.71 12.07 16.00
CA SER A 104 -8.72 13.48 16.39
C SER A 104 -8.43 14.39 15.20
N SER A 105 -7.46 13.99 14.37
CA SER A 105 -7.06 14.78 13.21
C SER A 105 -8.18 14.89 12.19
N PHE A 106 -8.84 13.79 11.90
CA PHE A 106 -9.95 13.81 10.95
C PHE A 106 -11.13 14.63 11.48
N SER A 107 -11.39 14.55 12.78
CA SER A 107 -12.44 15.35 13.38
C SER A 107 -12.19 16.84 13.20
N ARG A 108 -10.93 17.26 13.30
CA ARG A 108 -10.56 18.66 13.14
C ARG A 108 -10.58 19.10 11.69
N THR A 109 -10.10 18.24 10.78
CA THR A 109 -10.04 18.61 9.37
C THR A 109 -11.40 18.56 8.69
N ALA A 110 -12.35 17.82 9.23
CA ALA A 110 -13.70 17.80 8.72
C ALA A 110 -14.46 19.12 9.02
N ASP A 111 -13.92 19.91 9.88
CA ASP A 111 -14.44 21.23 10.18
C ASP A 111 -14.09 22.22 9.06
#